data_065fcfd7dd208c10bc79fcca5cd18275
#
_entry.id   065fcfd7dd208c10bc79fcca5cd18275
#
_cell.length_a   1.000
_cell.length_b   1.000
_cell.length_c   1.000
_cell.angle_alpha   90.00
_cell.angle_beta   90.00
_cell.angle_gamma   90.00
#
_symmetry.space_group_name_H-M   'P 1'
#
loop_
_entity.id
_entity.type
_entity.pdbx_description
1 polymer ?
#
loop_
_entity_poly.entity_id
_entity_poly.type
_entity_poly.pdbx_seq_one_letter_code
_entity_poly.pdbx_strand_id
1 'polypeptide(L)'
;MTEQATPPASRFQARAIATLWRTLSRWPVRWLWRIAALVGPQVYRFSKRERKVTEINLKVVYPDAPASQRQPLAKQSLQHSTATMLELGHAWMAPPEKVEASILAVHGRDKLDSARAEGRGVIVLAPHFGNWEVLNFWLSSHFPFTAMYEPPKIAELEPIIRHGRERMGAKLVPTNPRGVAALLKALKRSEAIGILPDQEPDWGSGVFAPFYGRDSYTATLLPKLVARTQARVVTGVALRIPGKGFEIHFLDADERVYSTDDTESATGVNASVEASVALDPAQYQWEYKRYRKVVEEQQGLPNANDFRLY
;
A
#
# COMPACT_ATOMS: atom_id res chain seq x y z
N MET A 1 29.53 8.73 15.29
CA MET A 1 28.04 8.74 15.22
C MET A 1 27.56 8.20 16.55
N THR A 2 27.13 9.06 17.44
CA THR A 2 26.60 8.70 18.76
C THR A 2 25.24 8.08 18.56
N GLU A 3 25.12 6.81 18.89
CA GLU A 3 23.87 6.06 18.97
C GLU A 3 22.95 6.77 19.97
N GLN A 4 21.98 7.54 19.47
CA GLN A 4 20.99 8.17 20.33
C GLN A 4 20.12 7.07 20.93
N ALA A 5 20.30 6.82 22.24
CA ALA A 5 19.53 5.84 22.98
C ALA A 5 18.03 6.19 22.89
N THR A 6 17.26 5.28 22.29
CA THR A 6 15.80 5.42 22.13
C THR A 6 15.11 5.58 23.50
N PRO A 7 14.13 6.50 23.62
CA PRO A 7 13.44 6.72 24.90
C PRO A 7 12.80 5.42 25.43
N PRO A 8 12.82 5.17 26.75
CA PRO A 8 12.28 3.93 27.34
C PRO A 8 10.79 3.68 27.02
N ALA A 9 10.00 4.73 26.81
CA ALA A 9 8.60 4.63 26.39
C ALA A 9 8.42 3.95 25.02
N SER A 10 9.32 4.22 24.04
CA SER A 10 9.26 3.60 22.72
C SER A 10 9.60 2.11 22.76
N ARG A 11 10.56 1.71 23.59
CA ARG A 11 10.92 0.29 23.79
C ARG A 11 9.78 -0.51 24.39
N PHE A 12 9.06 0.05 25.38
CA PHE A 12 7.89 -0.61 25.95
C PHE A 12 6.77 -0.76 24.92
N GLN A 13 6.46 0.30 24.18
CA GLN A 13 5.46 0.28 23.10
C GLN A 13 5.82 -0.75 22.04
N ALA A 14 7.07 -0.79 21.57
CA ALA A 14 7.52 -1.77 20.59
C ALA A 14 7.36 -3.22 21.10
N ARG A 15 7.74 -3.48 22.35
CA ARG A 15 7.56 -4.80 22.98
C ARG A 15 6.09 -5.20 23.07
N ALA A 16 5.22 -4.27 23.48
CA ALA A 16 3.78 -4.51 23.55
C ALA A 16 3.19 -4.84 22.19
N ILE A 17 3.52 -4.05 21.14
CA ILE A 17 3.09 -4.28 19.76
C ILE A 17 3.62 -5.62 19.24
N ALA A 18 4.91 -5.91 19.42
CA ALA A 18 5.53 -7.17 19.01
C ALA A 18 4.88 -8.39 19.70
N THR A 19 4.58 -8.28 20.98
CA THR A 19 3.91 -9.34 21.75
C THR A 19 2.48 -9.53 21.25
N LEU A 20 1.76 -8.45 20.98
CA LEU A 20 0.41 -8.50 20.41
C LEU A 20 0.45 -9.22 19.04
N TRP A 21 1.31 -8.81 18.10
CA TRP A 21 1.42 -9.46 16.79
C TRP A 21 1.82 -10.93 16.90
N ARG A 22 2.75 -11.28 17.81
CA ARG A 22 3.16 -12.68 18.05
C ARG A 22 1.99 -13.51 18.60
N THR A 23 1.16 -12.94 19.43
CA THR A 23 -0.04 -13.60 19.96
C THR A 23 -1.08 -13.79 18.86
N LEU A 24 -1.39 -12.71 18.12
CA LEU A 24 -2.38 -12.72 17.04
C LEU A 24 -1.97 -13.60 15.87
N SER A 25 -0.66 -13.78 15.60
CA SER A 25 -0.17 -14.67 14.54
C SER A 25 -0.59 -16.14 14.73
N ARG A 26 -0.89 -16.54 15.98
CA ARG A 26 -1.36 -17.88 16.30
C ARG A 26 -2.87 -18.07 16.06
N TRP A 27 -3.60 -16.98 15.91
CA TRP A 27 -5.04 -17.02 15.78
C TRP A 27 -5.47 -17.21 14.32
N PRO A 28 -6.59 -17.90 14.05
CA PRO A 28 -7.19 -17.95 12.71
C PRO A 28 -7.64 -16.55 12.26
N VAL A 29 -7.52 -16.26 10.97
CA VAL A 29 -7.90 -14.98 10.34
C VAL A 29 -9.35 -14.58 10.67
N ARG A 30 -10.26 -15.56 10.76
CA ARG A 30 -11.67 -15.31 11.13
C ARG A 30 -11.84 -14.62 12.51
N TRP A 31 -10.95 -14.89 13.46
CA TRP A 31 -11.02 -14.24 14.78
C TRP A 31 -10.44 -12.84 14.72
N LEU A 32 -9.36 -12.62 13.95
CA LEU A 32 -8.81 -11.28 13.72
C LEU A 32 -9.86 -10.37 13.10
N TRP A 33 -10.61 -10.88 12.11
CA TRP A 33 -11.73 -10.16 11.52
C TRP A 33 -12.84 -9.85 12.53
N ARG A 34 -13.22 -10.80 13.37
CA ARG A 34 -14.25 -10.57 14.41
C ARG A 34 -13.83 -9.47 15.40
N ILE A 35 -12.55 -9.44 15.79
CA ILE A 35 -12.01 -8.37 16.61
C ILE A 35 -12.07 -7.04 15.88
N ALA A 36 -11.65 -7.01 14.61
CA ALA A 36 -11.73 -5.80 13.80
C ALA A 36 -13.16 -5.30 13.60
N ALA A 37 -14.13 -6.20 13.47
CA ALA A 37 -15.54 -5.86 13.37
C ALA A 37 -16.10 -5.23 14.69
N LEU A 38 -15.56 -5.62 15.82
CA LEU A 38 -15.91 -5.04 17.12
C LEU A 38 -15.18 -3.73 17.38
N VAL A 39 -13.88 -3.66 17.07
CA VAL A 39 -13.00 -2.53 17.38
C VAL A 39 -13.12 -1.41 16.34
N GLY A 40 -13.27 -1.74 15.07
CA GLY A 40 -13.32 -0.76 13.96
C GLY A 40 -14.36 0.35 14.14
N PRO A 41 -15.61 0.03 14.52
CA PRO A 41 -16.60 1.06 14.86
C PRO A 41 -16.18 1.98 16.00
N GLN A 42 -15.39 1.49 16.96
CA GLN A 42 -14.85 2.30 18.05
C GLN A 42 -13.72 3.20 17.55
N VAL A 43 -12.86 2.70 16.63
CA VAL A 43 -11.85 3.52 15.95
C VAL A 43 -12.54 4.66 15.21
N TYR A 44 -13.58 4.40 14.43
CA TYR A 44 -14.36 5.44 13.75
C TYR A 44 -14.94 6.46 14.75
N ARG A 45 -15.43 6.01 15.90
CA ARG A 45 -16.05 6.90 16.93
C ARG A 45 -15.02 7.76 17.63
N PHE A 46 -13.87 7.22 18.01
CA PHE A 46 -12.92 7.86 18.94
C PHE A 46 -11.68 8.43 18.25
N SER A 47 -11.24 7.88 17.10
CA SER A 47 -10.07 8.39 16.35
C SER A 47 -10.48 9.54 15.43
N LYS A 48 -10.55 10.74 16.01
CA LYS A 48 -11.04 11.95 15.31
C LYS A 48 -10.26 12.26 14.03
N ARG A 49 -8.92 12.05 14.04
CA ARG A 49 -8.06 12.34 12.88
C ARG A 49 -8.36 11.39 11.72
N GLU A 50 -8.32 10.09 11.97
CA GLU A 50 -8.53 9.05 10.97
C GLU A 50 -9.91 9.17 10.35
N ARG A 51 -10.95 9.35 11.17
CA ARG A 51 -12.31 9.60 10.71
C ARG A 51 -12.39 10.85 9.83
N LYS A 52 -11.86 11.99 10.29
CA LYS A 52 -11.91 13.24 9.53
C LYS A 52 -11.24 13.10 8.17
N VAL A 53 -10.04 12.51 8.10
CA VAL A 53 -9.31 12.32 6.84
C VAL A 53 -10.07 11.38 5.91
N THR A 54 -10.56 10.25 6.42
CA THR A 54 -11.38 9.29 5.65
C THR A 54 -12.62 9.95 5.06
N GLU A 55 -13.40 10.69 5.86
CA GLU A 55 -14.61 11.37 5.42
C GLU A 55 -14.32 12.44 4.36
N ILE A 56 -13.22 13.20 4.49
CA ILE A 56 -12.78 14.19 3.50
C ILE A 56 -12.42 13.49 2.19
N ASN A 57 -11.59 12.45 2.22
CA ASN A 57 -11.19 11.74 1.01
C ASN A 57 -12.41 11.13 0.30
N LEU A 58 -13.31 10.50 1.03
CA LEU A 58 -14.54 9.94 0.44
C LEU A 58 -15.48 11.03 -0.12
N LYS A 59 -15.47 12.24 0.43
CA LYS A 59 -16.22 13.37 -0.15
C LYS A 59 -15.60 13.84 -1.47
N VAL A 60 -14.28 13.80 -1.60
CA VAL A 60 -13.58 14.12 -2.85
C VAL A 60 -13.88 13.07 -3.92
N VAL A 61 -13.80 11.80 -3.55
CA VAL A 61 -13.96 10.66 -4.48
C VAL A 61 -15.42 10.44 -4.91
N TYR A 62 -16.36 10.68 -4.00
CA TYR A 62 -17.80 10.52 -4.22
C TYR A 62 -18.54 11.82 -3.92
N PRO A 63 -18.32 12.90 -4.71
CA PRO A 63 -18.88 14.22 -4.41
C PRO A 63 -20.41 14.22 -4.41
N ASP A 64 -21.02 13.47 -5.33
CA ASP A 64 -22.48 13.42 -5.52
C ASP A 64 -23.18 12.43 -4.57
N ALA A 65 -22.43 11.53 -3.92
CA ALA A 65 -23.01 10.60 -2.97
C ALA A 65 -23.43 11.35 -1.68
N PRO A 66 -24.63 11.13 -1.14
CA PRO A 66 -25.05 11.73 0.11
C PRO A 66 -24.22 11.21 1.31
N ALA A 67 -24.19 11.99 2.38
CA ALA A 67 -23.48 11.59 3.61
C ALA A 67 -23.94 10.23 4.17
N SER A 68 -25.23 9.91 3.99
CA SER A 68 -25.81 8.62 4.38
C SER A 68 -25.17 7.40 3.69
N GLN A 69 -24.56 7.58 2.51
CA GLN A 69 -23.83 6.53 1.82
C GLN A 69 -22.33 6.57 2.15
N ARG A 70 -21.72 7.77 2.25
CA ARG A 70 -20.28 7.91 2.55
C ARG A 70 -19.91 7.52 3.98
N GLN A 71 -20.76 7.81 4.97
CA GLN A 71 -20.48 7.50 6.38
C GLN A 71 -20.37 5.99 6.67
N PRO A 72 -21.28 5.12 6.19
CA PRO A 72 -21.10 3.68 6.30
C PRO A 72 -19.80 3.18 5.66
N LEU A 73 -19.45 3.71 4.47
CA LEU A 73 -18.21 3.38 3.78
C LEU A 73 -16.97 3.80 4.60
N ALA A 74 -16.98 5.01 5.18
CA ALA A 74 -15.90 5.47 6.07
C ALA A 74 -15.72 4.56 7.30
N LYS A 75 -16.83 4.12 7.88
CA LYS A 75 -16.80 3.20 9.03
C LYS A 75 -16.25 1.83 8.64
N GLN A 76 -16.68 1.29 7.50
CA GLN A 76 -16.16 0.02 6.96
C GLN A 76 -14.67 0.13 6.63
N SER A 77 -14.23 1.23 6.03
CA SER A 77 -12.81 1.44 5.73
C SER A 77 -11.94 1.41 6.99
N LEU A 78 -12.29 2.13 8.04
CA LEU A 78 -11.54 2.08 9.29
C LEU A 78 -11.62 0.70 9.99
N GLN A 79 -12.68 -0.07 9.75
CA GLN A 79 -12.73 -1.48 10.18
C GLN A 79 -11.72 -2.33 9.41
N HIS A 80 -11.60 -2.16 8.08
CA HIS A 80 -10.62 -2.87 7.27
C HIS A 80 -9.18 -2.46 7.62
N SER A 81 -8.92 -1.17 7.86
CA SER A 81 -7.61 -0.70 8.35
C SER A 81 -7.26 -1.32 9.71
N THR A 82 -8.25 -1.41 10.62
CA THR A 82 -8.08 -2.11 11.90
C THR A 82 -7.75 -3.59 11.70
N ALA A 83 -8.44 -4.25 10.78
CA ALA A 83 -8.16 -5.65 10.44
C ALA A 83 -6.72 -5.81 9.94
N THR A 84 -6.27 -4.96 9.01
CA THR A 84 -4.91 -4.98 8.49
C THR A 84 -3.88 -4.88 9.62
N MET A 85 -4.04 -3.95 10.57
CA MET A 85 -3.14 -3.82 11.71
C MET A 85 -3.07 -5.07 12.60
N LEU A 86 -4.20 -5.75 12.81
CA LEU A 86 -4.25 -7.01 13.57
C LEU A 86 -3.63 -8.18 12.79
N GLU A 87 -3.78 -8.17 11.48
CA GLU A 87 -3.29 -9.21 10.57
C GLU A 87 -1.79 -9.10 10.24
N LEU A 88 -1.11 -7.98 10.60
CA LEU A 88 0.36 -7.86 10.41
C LEU A 88 1.11 -9.02 11.08
N GLY A 89 0.68 -9.42 12.29
CA GLY A 89 1.24 -10.59 12.97
C GLY A 89 1.04 -11.89 12.17
N HIS A 90 -0.11 -12.05 11.51
CA HIS A 90 -0.37 -13.19 10.63
C HIS A 90 0.58 -13.17 9.43
N ALA A 91 0.66 -12.06 8.70
CA ALA A 91 1.51 -11.94 7.52
C ALA A 91 3.01 -12.09 7.81
N TRP A 92 3.50 -11.57 8.95
CA TRP A 92 4.94 -11.52 9.25
C TRP A 92 5.45 -12.64 10.15
N MET A 93 4.61 -13.24 11.01
CA MET A 93 5.06 -14.15 12.08
C MET A 93 4.37 -15.51 12.09
N ALA A 94 3.22 -15.67 11.43
CA ALA A 94 2.58 -16.98 11.37
C ALA A 94 3.41 -17.94 10.51
N PRO A 95 3.35 -19.28 10.74
CA PRO A 95 3.99 -20.24 9.86
C PRO A 95 3.63 -20.01 8.39
N PRO A 96 4.58 -20.15 7.43
CA PRO A 96 4.33 -19.89 6.02
C PRO A 96 3.11 -20.64 5.47
N GLU A 97 2.97 -21.92 5.81
CA GLU A 97 1.85 -22.78 5.41
C GLU A 97 0.49 -22.24 5.91
N LYS A 98 0.48 -21.55 7.04
CA LYS A 98 -0.74 -20.94 7.58
C LYS A 98 -1.12 -19.66 6.84
N VAL A 99 -0.14 -18.87 6.40
CA VAL A 99 -0.39 -17.69 5.58
C VAL A 99 -0.87 -18.14 4.20
N GLU A 100 -0.19 -19.10 3.60
CA GLU A 100 -0.57 -19.69 2.30
C GLU A 100 -1.99 -20.24 2.33
N ALA A 101 -2.35 -21.01 3.36
CA ALA A 101 -3.69 -21.56 3.55
C ALA A 101 -4.79 -20.48 3.76
N SER A 102 -4.41 -19.24 4.05
CA SER A 102 -5.35 -18.12 4.14
C SER A 102 -5.60 -17.44 2.79
N ILE A 103 -4.83 -17.78 1.76
CA ILE A 103 -5.02 -17.30 0.39
C ILE A 103 -5.97 -18.26 -0.33
N LEU A 104 -7.18 -17.78 -0.60
CA LEU A 104 -8.29 -18.59 -1.12
C LEU A 104 -8.21 -18.79 -2.63
N ALA A 105 -7.76 -17.76 -3.35
CA ALA A 105 -7.61 -17.77 -4.80
C ALA A 105 -6.58 -16.74 -5.25
N VAL A 106 -6.02 -16.95 -6.45
CA VAL A 106 -5.13 -16.01 -7.13
C VAL A 106 -5.65 -15.80 -8.55
N HIS A 107 -6.05 -14.58 -8.86
CA HIS A 107 -6.59 -14.18 -10.14
C HIS A 107 -5.56 -13.36 -10.93
N GLY A 108 -5.48 -13.59 -12.25
CA GLY A 108 -4.59 -12.84 -13.14
C GLY A 108 -3.09 -13.17 -13.00
N ARG A 109 -2.73 -14.31 -12.39
CA ARG A 109 -1.34 -14.77 -12.28
C ARG A 109 -0.64 -14.89 -13.63
N ASP A 110 -1.37 -15.25 -14.66
CA ASP A 110 -0.91 -15.35 -16.04
C ASP A 110 -0.22 -14.08 -16.54
N LYS A 111 -0.62 -12.91 -16.02
CA LYS A 111 -0.01 -11.61 -16.37
C LYS A 111 1.46 -11.50 -15.91
N LEU A 112 1.80 -12.11 -14.76
CA LEU A 112 3.19 -12.19 -14.29
C LEU A 112 3.97 -13.29 -15.00
N ASP A 113 3.35 -14.45 -15.19
CA ASP A 113 4.01 -15.61 -15.80
C ASP A 113 4.34 -15.34 -17.27
N SER A 114 3.44 -14.67 -18.05
CA SER A 114 3.69 -14.28 -19.43
C SER A 114 4.84 -13.27 -19.55
N ALA A 115 4.89 -12.25 -18.69
CA ALA A 115 5.99 -11.28 -18.72
C ALA A 115 7.36 -11.94 -18.47
N ARG A 116 7.41 -12.92 -17.56
CA ARG A 116 8.63 -13.70 -17.29
C ARG A 116 9.01 -14.59 -18.47
N ALA A 117 8.04 -15.25 -19.10
CA ALA A 117 8.27 -16.05 -20.29
C ALA A 117 8.84 -15.22 -21.46
N GLU A 118 8.47 -13.95 -21.56
CA GLU A 118 9.03 -12.98 -22.50
C GLU A 118 10.43 -12.47 -22.09
N GLY A 119 10.98 -12.91 -20.96
CA GLY A 119 12.25 -12.40 -20.43
C GLY A 119 12.17 -10.97 -19.88
N ARG A 120 10.97 -10.46 -19.63
CA ARG A 120 10.72 -9.10 -19.11
C ARG A 120 10.62 -9.12 -17.59
N GLY A 121 11.16 -8.07 -16.96
CA GLY A 121 10.89 -7.81 -15.54
C GLY A 121 9.44 -7.35 -15.33
N VAL A 122 8.95 -7.51 -14.11
CA VAL A 122 7.58 -7.12 -13.75
C VAL A 122 7.61 -6.08 -12.63
N ILE A 123 6.87 -5.00 -12.82
CA ILE A 123 6.59 -3.99 -11.78
C ILE A 123 5.17 -4.23 -11.27
N VAL A 124 5.04 -4.58 -10.01
CA VAL A 124 3.74 -4.72 -9.33
C VAL A 124 3.43 -3.42 -8.59
N LEU A 125 2.43 -2.69 -9.05
CA LEU A 125 1.84 -1.56 -8.31
C LEU A 125 0.94 -2.15 -7.23
N ALA A 126 1.35 -2.00 -5.98
CA ALA A 126 0.68 -2.56 -4.81
C ALA A 126 0.13 -1.42 -3.93
N PRO A 127 -1.06 -0.87 -4.19
CA PRO A 127 -1.63 0.19 -3.38
C PRO A 127 -1.88 -0.29 -1.94
N HIS A 128 -1.99 0.66 -1.00
CA HIS A 128 -2.38 0.37 0.38
C HIS A 128 -3.87 -0.04 0.45
N PHE A 129 -4.13 -1.24 -0.04
CA PHE A 129 -5.45 -1.85 -0.19
C PHE A 129 -5.47 -3.26 0.40
N GLY A 130 -6.55 -3.63 1.07
CA GLY A 130 -6.72 -4.96 1.65
C GLY A 130 -5.61 -5.32 2.63
N ASN A 131 -4.82 -6.37 2.33
CA ASN A 131 -3.63 -6.71 3.10
C ASN A 131 -2.40 -6.84 2.19
N TRP A 132 -1.72 -5.71 1.92
CA TRP A 132 -0.53 -5.67 1.06
C TRP A 132 0.66 -6.48 1.62
N GLU A 133 0.67 -6.81 2.92
CA GLU A 133 1.71 -7.68 3.49
C GLU A 133 1.48 -9.16 3.13
N VAL A 134 0.24 -9.59 2.97
CA VAL A 134 -0.09 -10.91 2.40
C VAL A 134 0.28 -10.97 0.92
N LEU A 135 0.08 -9.88 0.17
CA LEU A 135 0.56 -9.77 -1.21
C LEU A 135 2.08 -9.87 -1.29
N ASN A 136 2.81 -9.15 -0.40
CA ASN A 136 4.28 -9.25 -0.32
C ASN A 136 4.72 -10.68 -0.01
N PHE A 137 4.05 -11.34 0.93
CA PHE A 137 4.33 -12.75 1.27
C PHE A 137 4.20 -13.63 0.03
N TRP A 138 3.08 -13.53 -0.69
CA TRP A 138 2.82 -14.36 -1.86
C TRP A 138 3.81 -14.08 -2.99
N LEU A 139 4.06 -12.83 -3.33
CA LEU A 139 5.03 -12.45 -4.37
C LEU A 139 6.42 -13.00 -4.06
N SER A 140 6.85 -12.85 -2.81
CA SER A 140 8.17 -13.32 -2.35
C SER A 140 8.30 -14.84 -2.35
N SER A 141 7.19 -15.57 -2.16
CA SER A 141 7.15 -17.04 -2.18
C SER A 141 7.22 -17.62 -3.60
N HIS A 142 6.75 -16.86 -4.61
CA HIS A 142 6.58 -17.36 -5.97
C HIS A 142 7.56 -16.76 -6.98
N PHE A 143 8.20 -15.63 -6.64
CA PHE A 143 9.09 -14.89 -7.54
C PHE A 143 10.34 -14.40 -6.80
N PRO A 144 11.51 -14.28 -7.46
CA PRO A 144 12.55 -13.38 -7.01
C PRO A 144 11.99 -11.97 -6.94
N PHE A 145 11.83 -11.43 -5.72
CA PHE A 145 11.09 -10.21 -5.46
C PHE A 145 11.92 -9.16 -4.73
N THR A 146 11.87 -7.91 -5.20
CA THR A 146 12.56 -6.79 -4.55
C THR A 146 11.56 -5.65 -4.32
N ALA A 147 11.55 -5.07 -3.13
CA ALA A 147 10.70 -3.92 -2.79
C ALA A 147 11.49 -2.82 -2.11
N MET A 148 11.09 -1.56 -2.33
CA MET A 148 11.60 -0.45 -1.54
C MET A 148 11.04 -0.52 -0.12
N TYR A 149 11.88 -0.14 0.84
CA TYR A 149 11.53 -0.18 2.25
C TYR A 149 12.03 1.07 2.97
N GLU A 150 11.11 1.69 3.69
CA GLU A 150 11.41 2.77 4.63
C GLU A 150 11.28 2.24 6.06
N PRO A 151 12.30 2.42 6.91
CA PRO A 151 12.25 1.99 8.31
C PRO A 151 11.08 2.62 9.06
N PRO A 152 10.46 1.88 9.99
CA PRO A 152 9.35 2.39 10.77
C PRO A 152 9.80 3.50 11.73
N LYS A 153 8.88 4.40 12.09
CA LYS A 153 9.15 5.46 13.08
C LYS A 153 9.58 4.92 14.46
N ILE A 154 9.09 3.75 14.83
CA ILE A 154 9.53 3.03 16.04
C ILE A 154 10.64 2.06 15.62
N ALA A 155 11.88 2.50 15.75
CA ALA A 155 13.05 1.78 15.24
C ALA A 155 13.16 0.34 15.79
N GLU A 156 12.70 0.09 17.01
CA GLU A 156 12.70 -1.23 17.63
C GLU A 156 11.80 -2.26 16.94
N LEU A 157 10.84 -1.82 16.11
CA LEU A 157 10.01 -2.71 15.30
C LEU A 157 10.68 -3.10 13.97
N GLU A 158 11.74 -2.39 13.54
CA GLU A 158 12.37 -2.65 12.25
C GLU A 158 12.84 -4.10 12.08
N PRO A 159 13.56 -4.72 13.03
CA PRO A 159 14.00 -6.11 12.87
C PRO A 159 12.84 -7.08 12.63
N ILE A 160 11.71 -6.84 13.28
CA ILE A 160 10.51 -7.70 13.16
C ILE A 160 9.87 -7.52 11.78
N ILE A 161 9.69 -6.28 11.34
CA ILE A 161 9.07 -5.95 10.06
C ILE A 161 9.95 -6.44 8.91
N ARG A 162 11.25 -6.15 8.97
CA ARG A 162 12.22 -6.58 7.96
C ARG A 162 12.24 -8.10 7.84
N HIS A 163 12.42 -8.79 8.97
CA HIS A 163 12.39 -10.25 8.99
C HIS A 163 11.08 -10.80 8.42
N GLY A 164 9.93 -10.25 8.83
CA GLY A 164 8.62 -10.68 8.35
C GLY A 164 8.45 -10.52 6.83
N ARG A 165 8.96 -9.43 6.26
CA ARG A 165 8.90 -9.18 4.82
C ARG A 165 9.91 -9.99 4.00
N GLU A 166 11.12 -10.22 4.56
CA GLU A 166 12.21 -10.93 3.86
C GLU A 166 12.16 -12.46 4.03
N ARG A 167 11.36 -12.99 4.95
CA ARG A 167 11.34 -14.40 5.33
C ARG A 167 11.03 -15.39 4.20
N MET A 168 10.39 -14.91 3.13
CA MET A 168 10.10 -15.72 1.93
C MET A 168 11.05 -15.39 0.76
N GLY A 169 12.15 -14.68 1.02
CA GLY A 169 13.19 -14.41 0.02
C GLY A 169 13.08 -13.02 -0.63
N ALA A 170 12.16 -12.15 -0.21
CA ALA A 170 12.14 -10.77 -0.67
C ALA A 170 13.44 -10.04 -0.31
N LYS A 171 13.87 -9.14 -1.20
CA LYS A 171 15.00 -8.23 -0.95
C LYS A 171 14.44 -6.84 -0.68
N LEU A 172 14.65 -6.33 0.53
CA LEU A 172 14.28 -4.97 0.87
C LEU A 172 15.44 -4.01 0.60
N VAL A 173 15.16 -2.96 -0.18
CA VAL A 173 16.14 -1.95 -0.57
C VAL A 173 15.69 -0.57 -0.11
N PRO A 174 16.63 0.36 0.22
CA PRO A 174 16.27 1.67 0.77
C PRO A 174 15.59 2.57 -0.26
N THR A 175 14.81 3.55 0.21
CA THR A 175 14.12 4.57 -0.59
C THR A 175 15.08 5.71 -1.02
N ASN A 176 16.17 5.36 -1.70
CA ASN A 176 17.21 6.29 -2.16
C ASN A 176 17.80 5.82 -3.52
N PRO A 177 18.73 6.57 -4.14
CA PRO A 177 19.31 6.18 -5.43
C PRO A 177 19.94 4.79 -5.49
N ARG A 178 20.47 4.26 -4.36
CA ARG A 178 21.01 2.90 -4.29
C ARG A 178 19.89 1.86 -4.43
N GLY A 179 18.74 2.10 -3.79
CA GLY A 179 17.56 1.25 -3.93
C GLY A 179 17.00 1.28 -5.34
N VAL A 180 16.91 2.45 -5.99
CA VAL A 180 16.51 2.56 -7.40
C VAL A 180 17.44 1.75 -8.31
N ALA A 181 18.76 1.83 -8.09
CA ALA A 181 19.72 1.02 -8.85
C ALA A 181 19.53 -0.49 -8.63
N ALA A 182 19.15 -0.90 -7.42
CA ALA A 182 18.83 -2.30 -7.12
C ALA A 182 17.55 -2.76 -7.82
N LEU A 183 16.48 -1.94 -7.86
CA LEU A 183 15.26 -2.22 -8.61
C LEU A 183 15.55 -2.39 -10.11
N LEU A 184 16.34 -1.48 -10.71
CA LEU A 184 16.75 -1.58 -12.11
C LEU A 184 17.52 -2.89 -12.41
N LYS A 185 18.41 -3.29 -11.50
CA LYS A 185 19.14 -4.57 -11.64
C LYS A 185 18.21 -5.77 -11.54
N ALA A 186 17.24 -5.74 -10.63
CA ALA A 186 16.23 -6.81 -10.51
C ALA A 186 15.41 -6.95 -11.79
N LEU A 187 14.87 -5.84 -12.31
CA LEU A 187 14.08 -5.84 -13.55
C LEU A 187 14.88 -6.35 -14.76
N LYS A 188 16.17 -5.97 -14.88
CA LYS A 188 17.07 -6.47 -15.94
C LYS A 188 17.37 -7.97 -15.85
N ARG A 189 17.14 -8.59 -14.69
CA ARG A 189 17.21 -10.05 -14.51
C ARG A 189 15.86 -10.73 -14.66
N SER A 190 14.85 -10.03 -15.18
CA SER A 190 13.49 -10.54 -15.34
C SER A 190 12.85 -10.94 -14.00
N GLU A 191 13.24 -10.27 -12.91
CA GLU A 191 12.67 -10.45 -11.57
C GLU A 191 11.46 -9.51 -11.39
N ALA A 192 10.66 -9.75 -10.35
CA ALA A 192 9.55 -8.90 -9.96
C ALA A 192 9.99 -7.84 -8.92
N ILE A 193 9.42 -6.64 -9.03
CA ILE A 193 9.56 -5.61 -8.01
C ILE A 193 8.19 -5.10 -7.53
N GLY A 194 8.11 -4.63 -6.28
CA GLY A 194 6.93 -4.00 -5.72
C GLY A 194 7.11 -2.51 -5.49
N ILE A 195 6.10 -1.74 -5.87
CA ILE A 195 6.00 -0.30 -5.61
C ILE A 195 4.64 -0.02 -4.99
N LEU A 196 4.62 0.74 -3.88
CA LEU A 196 3.40 1.27 -3.28
C LEU A 196 3.20 2.69 -3.85
N PRO A 197 2.27 2.88 -4.83
CA PRO A 197 2.26 4.08 -5.66
C PRO A 197 1.41 5.22 -5.11
N ASP A 198 0.63 4.97 -4.08
CA ASP A 198 -0.54 5.76 -3.67
C ASP A 198 -0.29 6.70 -2.48
N GLN A 199 0.98 6.85 -2.05
CA GLN A 199 1.37 7.87 -1.08
C GLN A 199 2.19 8.98 -1.75
N GLU A 200 2.07 10.21 -1.23
CA GLU A 200 2.78 11.36 -1.79
C GLU A 200 4.30 11.23 -1.58
N PRO A 201 5.10 11.34 -2.64
CA PRO A 201 6.56 11.34 -2.53
C PRO A 201 7.05 12.68 -1.94
N ASP A 202 8.35 12.76 -1.62
CA ASP A 202 8.99 14.03 -1.28
C ASP A 202 8.92 15.04 -2.45
N TRP A 203 8.98 16.33 -2.14
CA TRP A 203 9.01 17.38 -3.16
C TRP A 203 10.17 17.16 -4.15
N GLY A 204 9.89 17.37 -5.44
CA GLY A 204 10.83 17.12 -6.53
C GLY A 204 10.91 15.67 -7.01
N SER A 205 10.17 14.74 -6.38
CA SER A 205 10.11 13.33 -6.78
C SER A 205 8.78 12.91 -7.38
N GLY A 206 7.92 13.86 -7.73
CA GLY A 206 6.59 13.63 -8.27
C GLY A 206 6.09 14.77 -9.14
N VAL A 207 4.92 14.56 -9.70
CA VAL A 207 4.13 15.53 -10.45
C VAL A 207 2.69 15.51 -9.95
N PHE A 208 1.94 16.57 -10.24
CA PHE A 208 0.51 16.57 -10.00
C PHE A 208 -0.20 15.83 -11.14
N ALA A 209 -1.02 14.85 -10.78
CA ALA A 209 -1.82 14.05 -11.71
C ALA A 209 -3.18 13.74 -11.07
N PRO A 210 -4.25 13.62 -11.86
CA PRO A 210 -5.58 13.38 -11.32
C PRO A 210 -5.67 12.01 -10.60
N PHE A 211 -6.29 12.02 -9.42
CA PHE A 211 -6.74 10.86 -8.69
C PHE A 211 -8.19 11.10 -8.29
N TYR A 212 -9.11 10.32 -8.83
CA TYR A 212 -10.55 10.58 -8.76
C TYR A 212 -10.92 12.01 -9.16
N GLY A 213 -10.35 12.48 -10.28
CA GLY A 213 -10.64 13.81 -10.87
C GLY A 213 -10.04 15.00 -10.12
N ARG A 214 -9.26 14.79 -9.05
CA ARG A 214 -8.55 15.84 -8.32
C ARG A 214 -7.04 15.63 -8.36
N ASP A 215 -6.30 16.70 -8.60
CA ASP A 215 -4.84 16.68 -8.63
C ASP A 215 -4.25 16.19 -7.30
N SER A 216 -3.35 15.25 -7.42
CA SER A 216 -2.66 14.58 -6.33
C SER A 216 -1.19 14.41 -6.69
N TYR A 217 -0.29 14.78 -5.79
CA TYR A 217 1.14 14.68 -6.02
C TYR A 217 1.56 13.20 -6.05
N THR A 218 1.97 12.73 -7.24
CA THR A 218 2.20 11.31 -7.56
C THR A 218 3.65 11.09 -7.99
N ALA A 219 4.27 10.01 -7.50
CA ALA A 219 5.68 9.71 -7.74
C ALA A 219 5.99 9.42 -9.21
N THR A 220 7.14 9.93 -9.71
CA THR A 220 7.64 9.71 -11.08
C THR A 220 8.72 8.63 -11.16
N LEU A 221 8.78 7.72 -10.21
CA LEU A 221 9.73 6.61 -10.23
C LEU A 221 9.40 5.61 -11.35
N LEU A 222 8.11 5.32 -11.56
CA LEU A 222 7.65 4.31 -12.52
C LEU A 222 8.11 4.56 -13.94
N PRO A 223 7.86 5.74 -14.58
CA PRO A 223 8.28 5.99 -15.95
C PRO A 223 9.80 5.83 -16.14
N LYS A 224 10.60 6.20 -15.13
CA LYS A 224 12.06 6.05 -15.18
C LYS A 224 12.52 4.58 -15.15
N LEU A 225 11.79 3.72 -14.47
CA LEU A 225 12.06 2.28 -14.45
C LEU A 225 11.62 1.62 -15.76
N VAL A 226 10.41 1.92 -16.23
CA VAL A 226 9.85 1.39 -17.47
C VAL A 226 10.73 1.77 -18.67
N ALA A 227 11.08 3.04 -18.83
CA ALA A 227 11.92 3.51 -19.95
C ALA A 227 13.27 2.78 -20.04
N ARG A 228 13.83 2.36 -18.90
CA ARG A 228 15.15 1.70 -18.84
C ARG A 228 15.12 0.17 -18.94
N THR A 229 13.97 -0.44 -18.74
CA THR A 229 13.89 -1.90 -18.59
C THR A 229 12.84 -2.55 -19.48
N GLN A 230 11.92 -1.76 -20.02
CA GLN A 230 10.75 -2.25 -20.77
C GLN A 230 9.93 -3.27 -19.95
N ALA A 231 9.98 -3.15 -18.61
CA ALA A 231 9.28 -4.04 -17.69
C ALA A 231 7.76 -3.95 -17.92
N ARG A 232 7.07 -5.07 -17.73
CA ARG A 232 5.61 -5.08 -17.69
C ARG A 232 5.12 -4.49 -16.37
N VAL A 233 4.07 -3.69 -16.42
CA VAL A 233 3.42 -3.13 -15.23
C VAL A 233 2.08 -3.81 -15.03
N VAL A 234 1.84 -4.25 -13.80
CA VAL A 234 0.54 -4.79 -13.34
C VAL A 234 0.18 -4.17 -11.99
N THR A 235 -1.09 -4.12 -11.65
CA THR A 235 -1.49 -3.86 -10.26
C THR A 235 -1.69 -5.18 -9.54
N GLY A 236 -1.34 -5.22 -8.24
CA GLY A 236 -1.53 -6.38 -7.40
C GLY A 236 -2.15 -5.99 -6.07
N VAL A 237 -3.19 -6.70 -5.64
CA VAL A 237 -3.84 -6.50 -4.35
C VAL A 237 -4.15 -7.84 -3.67
N ALA A 238 -4.14 -7.87 -2.34
CA ALA A 238 -4.71 -8.97 -1.57
C ALA A 238 -6.01 -8.50 -0.93
N LEU A 239 -7.11 -8.76 -1.64
CA LEU A 239 -8.48 -8.45 -1.24
C LEU A 239 -8.86 -9.33 -0.04
N ARG A 240 -9.26 -8.72 1.05
CA ARG A 240 -9.74 -9.46 2.23
C ARG A 240 -11.16 -9.97 1.99
N ILE A 241 -11.36 -11.26 2.15
CA ILE A 241 -12.67 -11.89 2.22
C ILE A 241 -13.03 -12.03 3.70
N PRO A 242 -13.96 -11.20 4.22
CA PRO A 242 -14.26 -11.08 5.64
C PRO A 242 -14.47 -12.42 6.35
N GLY A 243 -13.64 -12.72 7.35
CA GLY A 243 -13.71 -13.93 8.14
C GLY A 243 -13.26 -15.23 7.45
N LYS A 244 -12.83 -15.18 6.19
CA LYS A 244 -12.39 -16.36 5.43
C LYS A 244 -10.89 -16.34 5.13
N GLY A 245 -10.36 -15.25 4.57
CA GLY A 245 -8.98 -15.14 4.13
C GLY A 245 -8.80 -14.02 3.11
N PHE A 246 -7.98 -14.29 2.10
CA PHE A 246 -7.62 -13.29 1.09
C PHE A 246 -7.73 -13.89 -0.32
N GLU A 247 -8.11 -13.05 -1.27
CA GLU A 247 -7.97 -13.35 -2.70
C GLU A 247 -6.96 -12.37 -3.29
N ILE A 248 -5.98 -12.89 -4.03
CA ILE A 248 -4.99 -12.06 -4.70
C ILE A 248 -5.49 -11.79 -6.11
N HIS A 249 -5.50 -10.51 -6.49
CA HIS A 249 -5.89 -10.09 -7.82
C HIS A 249 -4.74 -9.33 -8.48
N PHE A 250 -4.37 -9.76 -9.70
CA PHE A 250 -3.49 -9.02 -10.57
C PHE A 250 -4.31 -8.47 -11.75
N LEU A 251 -4.28 -7.16 -11.92
CA LEU A 251 -4.98 -6.44 -12.98
C LEU A 251 -3.95 -5.86 -13.96
N ASP A 252 -4.33 -5.69 -15.21
CA ASP A 252 -3.53 -4.89 -16.12
C ASP A 252 -3.49 -3.45 -15.63
N ALA A 253 -2.32 -2.82 -15.68
CA ALA A 253 -2.21 -1.40 -15.42
C ALA A 253 -2.78 -0.60 -16.59
N ASP A 254 -3.20 0.63 -16.33
CA ASP A 254 -3.61 1.58 -17.37
C ASP A 254 -2.44 1.83 -18.35
N GLU A 255 -2.71 1.82 -19.66
CA GLU A 255 -1.68 1.92 -20.70
C GLU A 255 -0.82 3.18 -20.62
N ARG A 256 -1.34 4.26 -20.03
CA ARG A 256 -0.59 5.50 -19.79
C ARG A 256 0.62 5.32 -18.88
N VAL A 257 0.71 4.25 -18.09
CA VAL A 257 1.91 3.95 -17.28
C VAL A 257 3.18 3.81 -18.09
N TYR A 258 3.06 3.52 -19.39
CA TYR A 258 4.18 3.38 -20.32
C TYR A 258 4.57 4.69 -21.02
N SER A 259 3.86 5.79 -20.76
CA SER A 259 4.19 7.09 -21.34
C SER A 259 5.55 7.59 -20.86
N THR A 260 6.26 8.29 -21.74
CA THR A 260 7.50 8.99 -21.40
C THR A 260 7.25 10.36 -20.74
N ASP A 261 6.03 10.87 -20.82
CA ASP A 261 5.60 12.05 -20.09
C ASP A 261 5.28 11.68 -18.63
N ASP A 262 5.93 12.35 -17.69
CA ASP A 262 5.80 12.05 -16.26
C ASP A 262 4.36 12.25 -15.76
N THR A 263 3.62 13.24 -16.27
CA THR A 263 2.24 13.55 -15.84
C THR A 263 1.27 12.51 -16.40
N GLU A 264 1.42 12.14 -17.66
CA GLU A 264 0.61 11.10 -18.27
C GLU A 264 0.85 9.74 -17.62
N SER A 265 2.11 9.38 -17.37
CA SER A 265 2.45 8.14 -16.66
C SER A 265 1.88 8.13 -15.23
N ALA A 266 2.00 9.23 -14.48
CA ALA A 266 1.42 9.36 -13.15
C ALA A 266 -0.12 9.27 -13.17
N THR A 267 -0.76 9.79 -14.22
CA THR A 267 -2.21 9.64 -14.44
C THR A 267 -2.58 8.17 -14.63
N GLY A 268 -1.79 7.42 -15.42
CA GLY A 268 -1.96 5.97 -15.59
C GLY A 268 -1.77 5.20 -14.27
N VAL A 269 -0.78 5.59 -13.47
CA VAL A 269 -0.57 5.02 -12.12
C VAL A 269 -1.79 5.22 -11.24
N ASN A 270 -2.32 6.45 -11.17
CA ASN A 270 -3.50 6.76 -10.37
C ASN A 270 -4.74 6.00 -10.87
N ALA A 271 -4.97 5.94 -12.18
CA ALA A 271 -6.07 5.16 -12.77
C ALA A 271 -5.96 3.66 -12.45
N SER A 272 -4.75 3.11 -12.43
CA SER A 272 -4.49 1.72 -12.03
C SER A 272 -4.82 1.47 -10.55
N VAL A 273 -4.53 2.46 -9.67
CA VAL A 273 -4.96 2.41 -8.26
C VAL A 273 -6.48 2.48 -8.14
N GLU A 274 -7.13 3.39 -8.88
CA GLU A 274 -8.59 3.54 -8.89
C GLU A 274 -9.28 2.23 -9.32
N ALA A 275 -8.75 1.54 -10.35
CA ALA A 275 -9.26 0.23 -10.78
C ALA A 275 -9.12 -0.83 -9.67
N SER A 276 -8.04 -0.80 -8.90
CA SER A 276 -7.87 -1.68 -7.75
C SER A 276 -8.86 -1.36 -6.63
N VAL A 277 -9.08 -0.07 -6.35
CA VAL A 277 -10.04 0.39 -5.33
C VAL A 277 -11.47 0.02 -5.70
N ALA A 278 -11.80 -0.03 -6.99
CA ALA A 278 -13.13 -0.42 -7.47
C ALA A 278 -13.53 -1.86 -7.11
N LEU A 279 -12.57 -2.76 -6.80
CA LEU A 279 -12.86 -4.12 -6.33
C LEU A 279 -13.62 -4.11 -4.99
N ASP A 280 -13.23 -3.26 -4.06
CA ASP A 280 -13.93 -3.01 -2.80
C ASP A 280 -13.45 -1.69 -2.19
N PRO A 281 -14.16 -0.58 -2.42
CA PRO A 281 -13.74 0.73 -1.91
C PRO A 281 -13.55 0.82 -0.40
N ALA A 282 -14.15 -0.08 0.38
CA ALA A 282 -13.97 -0.11 1.83
C ALA A 282 -12.57 -0.58 2.24
N GLN A 283 -11.84 -1.26 1.38
CA GLN A 283 -10.53 -1.83 1.71
C GLN A 283 -9.34 -0.92 1.40
N TYR A 284 -9.57 0.24 0.80
CA TYR A 284 -8.51 1.22 0.56
C TYR A 284 -8.21 2.07 1.80
N GLN A 285 -6.95 2.46 1.97
CA GLN A 285 -6.47 3.22 3.13
C GLN A 285 -6.86 4.71 3.06
N TRP A 286 -8.16 5.01 3.19
CA TRP A 286 -8.68 6.39 3.11
C TRP A 286 -8.21 7.32 4.24
N GLU A 287 -7.65 6.84 5.33
CA GLU A 287 -7.09 7.65 6.42
C GLU A 287 -5.72 8.27 6.10
N TYR A 288 -5.14 7.99 4.92
CA TYR A 288 -3.98 8.69 4.41
C TYR A 288 -4.40 10.00 3.73
N LYS A 289 -3.65 11.10 4.00
CA LYS A 289 -3.90 12.42 3.40
C LYS A 289 -3.37 12.48 1.97
N ARG A 290 -4.11 11.92 1.01
CA ARG A 290 -3.67 11.75 -0.38
C ARG A 290 -3.56 13.06 -1.15
N TYR A 291 -4.24 14.12 -0.71
CA TYR A 291 -4.27 15.44 -1.35
C TYR A 291 -3.67 16.52 -0.43
N ARG A 292 -2.63 16.20 0.30
CA ARG A 292 -2.00 17.12 1.25
C ARG A 292 -1.21 18.22 0.55
N LYS A 293 -0.49 17.87 -0.52
CA LYS A 293 0.24 18.81 -1.35
C LYS A 293 -0.71 19.46 -2.35
N VAL A 294 -0.52 20.76 -2.58
CA VAL A 294 -1.30 21.54 -3.54
C VAL A 294 -0.36 22.23 -4.52
N VAL A 295 -0.85 22.53 -5.72
CA VAL A 295 -0.08 23.22 -6.75
C VAL A 295 0.34 24.61 -6.24
N GLU A 296 1.56 25.05 -6.50
CA GLU A 296 2.12 26.33 -6.00
C GLU A 296 1.27 27.54 -6.42
N GLU A 297 0.71 27.52 -7.62
CA GLU A 297 -0.21 28.57 -8.11
C GLU A 297 -1.45 28.73 -7.22
N GLN A 298 -1.91 27.63 -6.63
CA GLN A 298 -3.02 27.63 -5.67
C GLN A 298 -2.60 28.17 -4.30
N GLN A 299 -1.32 28.12 -3.95
CA GLN A 299 -0.79 28.60 -2.67
C GLN A 299 -0.69 30.13 -2.62
N GLY A 300 -0.53 30.80 -3.77
CA GLY A 300 -0.43 32.26 -3.91
C GLY A 300 -1.78 33.01 -3.93
N LEU A 301 -2.91 32.31 -3.99
CA LEU A 301 -4.23 32.92 -4.03
C LEU A 301 -4.65 33.42 -2.63
N PRO A 302 -5.46 34.52 -2.55
CA PRO A 302 -5.96 35.06 -1.28
C PRO A 302 -6.65 34.04 -0.38
N ASN A 303 -7.23 32.98 -0.97
CA ASN A 303 -7.91 31.88 -0.30
C ASN A 303 -7.15 30.55 -0.46
N ALA A 304 -5.82 30.57 -0.46
CA ALA A 304 -5.01 29.36 -0.61
C ALA A 304 -5.39 28.23 0.39
N ASN A 305 -5.96 28.60 1.55
CA ASN A 305 -6.49 27.65 2.52
C ASN A 305 -7.72 26.86 2.02
N ASP A 306 -8.48 27.39 1.06
CA ASP A 306 -9.67 26.72 0.50
C ASP A 306 -9.29 25.51 -0.36
N PHE A 307 -8.05 25.45 -0.84
CA PHE A 307 -7.49 24.30 -1.56
C PHE A 307 -6.93 23.22 -0.65
N ARG A 308 -6.73 23.52 0.64
CA ARG A 308 -6.28 22.55 1.64
C ARG A 308 -7.48 21.83 2.23
N LEU A 309 -7.55 20.54 2.02
CA LEU A 309 -8.66 19.70 2.47
C LEU A 309 -8.61 19.32 3.97
N TYR A 310 -7.41 19.27 4.57
CA TYR A 310 -7.21 18.66 5.90
C TYR A 310 -6.89 19.67 6.99
#